data_0c391f553a5297b181793e756ef3d8d6
#
_entry.id   0c391f553a5297b181793e756ef3d8d6
#
_cell.length_a   1.000
_cell.length_b   1.000
_cell.length_c   1.000
_cell.angle_alpha   90.00
_cell.angle_beta   90.00
_cell.angle_gamma   90.00
#
_symmetry.space_group_name_H-M   'P 1'
#
loop_
_entity.id
_entity.type
_entity.pdbx_description
1 polymer ?
#
loop_
_entity_poly.entity_id
_entity_poly.type
_entity_poly.pdbx_seq_one_letter_code
_entity_poly.pdbx_strand_id
1 'polypeptide(L)'
;LSTIKHETIYYPNKIKQLIGKLRSGILSETEEKETVSAISELIEYYKGIFTILSSCASRQLEEVTFRRGIISVPELFALAEKYFRKANKGKGVAVSFSTRAIDERVVGDFIQLRFLLENLIDEALSVPLDGEIHLAAAVDGEYIRFLFTDMRRTKTREELNQLFYPNLERMTATGEKGELRGTEYLVCKQIIRDHDEFAGKRGCRINAEPAENGGFTVYFTIPRRK
;
A
#
# COMPACT_ATOMS: atom_id res chain seq x y z
N LEU A 1 12.12 5.59 7.73
CA LEU A 1 13.24 6.50 7.37
C LEU A 1 14.36 5.80 6.59
N SER A 2 14.78 4.57 6.95
CA SER A 2 15.88 3.88 6.26
C SER A 2 15.54 3.55 4.80
N THR A 3 14.33 3.12 4.51
CA THR A 3 13.87 2.79 3.15
C THR A 3 13.73 4.04 2.30
N ILE A 4 13.12 5.10 2.82
CA ILE A 4 13.01 6.40 2.14
C ILE A 4 14.41 6.93 1.82
N LYS A 5 15.34 6.85 2.78
CA LYS A 5 16.74 7.24 2.58
C LYS A 5 17.41 6.38 1.51
N HIS A 6 17.14 5.08 1.46
CA HIS A 6 17.67 4.20 0.43
C HIS A 6 17.12 4.57 -0.96
N GLU A 7 15.81 4.70 -1.08
CA GLU A 7 15.13 5.03 -2.36
C GLU A 7 15.54 6.43 -2.87
N THR A 8 15.62 7.43 -1.99
CA THR A 8 16.03 8.79 -2.37
C THR A 8 17.49 8.90 -2.82
N ILE A 9 18.34 7.95 -2.46
CA ILE A 9 19.75 7.90 -2.88
C ILE A 9 19.93 6.99 -4.09
N TYR A 10 19.25 5.84 -4.11
CA TYR A 10 19.42 4.82 -5.15
C TYR A 10 19.04 5.33 -6.55
N TYR A 11 17.82 5.90 -6.69
CA TYR A 11 17.34 6.31 -8.02
C TYR A 11 18.12 7.44 -8.65
N PRO A 12 18.45 8.53 -7.97
CA PRO A 12 19.34 9.56 -8.53
C PRO A 12 20.70 9.03 -8.94
N ASN A 13 21.29 8.12 -8.15
CA ASN A 13 22.56 7.51 -8.50
C ASN A 13 22.45 6.59 -9.73
N LYS A 14 21.38 5.82 -9.85
CA LYS A 14 21.12 4.98 -11.02
C LYS A 14 20.92 5.80 -12.28
N ILE A 15 20.13 6.86 -12.21
CA ILE A 15 19.92 7.81 -13.31
C ILE A 15 21.27 8.44 -13.71
N LYS A 16 22.08 8.91 -12.75
CA LYS A 16 23.40 9.45 -13.01
C LYS A 16 24.32 8.45 -13.73
N GLN A 17 24.27 7.18 -13.32
CA GLN A 17 25.04 6.11 -13.96
C GLN A 17 24.62 5.89 -15.43
N LEU A 18 23.32 5.88 -15.71
CA LEU A 18 22.80 5.72 -17.07
C LEU A 18 23.12 6.93 -17.95
N ILE A 19 23.03 8.14 -17.41
CA ILE A 19 23.47 9.36 -18.10
C ILE A 19 24.99 9.29 -18.43
N GLY A 20 25.79 8.76 -17.50
CA GLY A 20 27.21 8.53 -17.72
C GLY A 20 27.48 7.58 -18.90
N LYS A 21 26.68 6.51 -19.03
CA LYS A 21 26.74 5.59 -20.18
C LYS A 21 26.41 6.29 -21.51
N LEU A 22 25.34 7.10 -21.55
CA LEU A 22 24.98 7.89 -22.74
C LEU A 22 26.12 8.85 -23.15
N ARG A 23 26.75 9.51 -22.18
CA ARG A 23 27.84 10.45 -22.41
C ARG A 23 29.12 9.80 -22.92
N SER A 24 29.32 8.52 -22.71
CA SER A 24 30.50 7.80 -23.14
C SER A 24 30.60 7.65 -24.68
N GLY A 25 29.44 7.77 -25.38
CA GLY A 25 29.35 7.65 -26.84
C GLY A 25 29.68 6.25 -27.38
N ILE A 26 29.65 5.23 -26.50
CA ILE A 26 30.02 3.84 -26.86
C ILE A 26 28.79 3.00 -27.23
N LEU A 27 27.58 3.52 -26.95
CA LEU A 27 26.34 2.81 -27.16
C LEU A 27 25.90 2.82 -28.62
N SER A 28 25.31 1.73 -29.08
CA SER A 28 24.60 1.68 -30.36
C SER A 28 23.29 2.51 -30.27
N GLU A 29 22.72 2.87 -31.41
CA GLU A 29 21.48 3.66 -31.48
C GLU A 29 20.32 2.99 -30.71
N THR A 30 20.25 1.66 -30.76
CA THR A 30 19.23 0.88 -30.02
C THR A 30 19.45 0.97 -28.51
N GLU A 31 20.70 0.76 -28.06
CA GLU A 31 21.06 0.86 -26.64
C GLU A 31 20.90 2.28 -26.09
N GLU A 32 21.11 3.32 -26.91
CA GLU A 32 20.82 4.70 -26.52
C GLU A 32 19.33 4.90 -26.27
N LYS A 33 18.47 4.43 -27.18
CA LYS A 33 17.00 4.52 -27.02
C LYS A 33 16.50 3.78 -25.77
N GLU A 34 17.01 2.55 -25.56
CA GLU A 34 16.69 1.77 -24.37
C GLU A 34 17.17 2.47 -23.08
N THR A 35 18.36 3.05 -23.10
CA THR A 35 18.92 3.77 -21.94
C THR A 35 18.14 5.04 -21.66
N VAL A 36 17.69 5.78 -22.67
CA VAL A 36 16.82 6.96 -22.51
C VAL A 36 15.46 6.55 -21.94
N SER A 37 14.86 5.46 -22.43
CA SER A 37 13.61 4.93 -21.89
C SER A 37 13.76 4.56 -20.41
N ALA A 38 14.81 3.84 -20.06
CA ALA A 38 15.10 3.46 -18.66
C ALA A 38 15.30 4.68 -17.76
N ILE A 39 15.96 5.74 -18.23
CA ILE A 39 16.10 7.00 -17.48
C ILE A 39 14.74 7.65 -17.27
N SER A 40 13.89 7.70 -18.30
CA SER A 40 12.56 8.28 -18.21
C SER A 40 11.69 7.53 -17.20
N GLU A 41 11.70 6.20 -17.23
CA GLU A 41 10.99 5.34 -16.27
C GLU A 41 11.48 5.58 -14.84
N LEU A 42 12.79 5.68 -14.62
CA LEU A 42 13.34 5.95 -13.29
C LEU A 42 13.00 7.35 -12.77
N ILE A 43 12.93 8.36 -13.66
CA ILE A 43 12.54 9.73 -13.30
C ILE A 43 11.06 9.75 -12.88
N GLU A 44 10.17 9.11 -13.65
CA GLU A 44 8.75 9.04 -13.31
C GLU A 44 8.53 8.24 -12.01
N TYR A 45 9.26 7.15 -11.83
CA TYR A 45 9.26 6.40 -10.59
C TYR A 45 9.67 7.27 -9.38
N TYR A 46 10.75 8.02 -9.52
CA TYR A 46 11.25 8.93 -8.49
C TYR A 46 10.26 10.04 -8.17
N LYS A 47 9.64 10.63 -9.20
CA LYS A 47 8.54 11.61 -9.02
C LYS A 47 7.37 10.99 -8.25
N GLY A 48 6.97 9.76 -8.61
CA GLY A 48 5.91 9.02 -7.93
C GLY A 48 6.20 8.84 -6.44
N ILE A 49 7.41 8.38 -6.07
CA ILE A 49 7.84 8.27 -4.68
C ILE A 49 7.76 9.64 -3.98
N PHE A 50 8.26 10.69 -4.62
CA PHE A 50 8.25 12.04 -4.03
C PHE A 50 6.84 12.56 -3.79
N THR A 51 5.91 12.24 -4.69
CA THR A 51 4.50 12.62 -4.55
C THR A 51 3.81 11.83 -3.44
N ILE A 52 4.11 10.52 -3.31
CA ILE A 52 3.64 9.71 -2.19
C ILE A 52 4.13 10.30 -0.86
N LEU A 53 5.42 10.62 -0.79
CA LEU A 53 6.01 11.23 0.40
C LEU A 53 5.39 12.59 0.72
N SER A 54 5.14 13.40 -0.30
CA SER A 54 4.50 14.72 -0.13
C SER A 54 3.04 14.59 0.29
N SER A 55 2.28 13.63 -0.25
CA SER A 55 0.89 13.40 0.14
C SER A 55 0.78 12.80 1.55
N CYS A 56 1.70 11.93 1.93
CA CYS A 56 1.83 11.45 3.31
C CYS A 56 2.25 12.58 4.26
N ALA A 57 3.18 13.42 3.87
CA ALA A 57 3.65 14.55 4.67
C ALA A 57 2.58 15.64 4.83
N SER A 58 1.82 15.96 3.79
CA SER A 58 0.76 16.97 3.86
C SER A 58 -0.42 16.58 4.73
N ARG A 59 -0.67 15.27 4.89
CA ARG A 59 -1.70 14.74 5.80
C ARG A 59 -1.21 14.56 7.24
N GLN A 60 0.10 14.56 7.50
CA GLN A 60 0.71 14.14 8.77
C GLN A 60 1.85 15.03 9.26
N LEU A 61 1.94 16.28 8.82
CA LEU A 61 2.98 17.21 9.30
C LEU A 61 3.01 17.41 10.83
N GLU A 62 1.98 16.99 11.54
CA GLU A 62 1.97 17.00 13.01
C GLU A 62 2.39 15.68 13.68
N GLU A 63 2.57 14.55 12.92
CA GLU A 63 2.75 13.22 13.53
C GLU A 63 3.75 12.30 12.81
N VAL A 64 4.99 12.72 12.66
CA VAL A 64 6.09 11.88 12.13
C VAL A 64 6.57 10.82 13.14
N THR A 65 5.99 10.75 14.32
CA THR A 65 6.41 9.82 15.38
C THR A 65 5.47 8.62 15.44
N PHE A 66 6.00 7.41 15.22
CA PHE A 66 5.26 6.15 15.43
C PHE A 66 4.79 6.06 16.88
N ARG A 67 3.49 6.00 17.10
CA ARG A 67 2.86 5.96 18.44
C ARG A 67 2.53 4.52 18.80
N ARG A 68 3.50 3.82 19.35
CA ARG A 68 3.32 2.44 19.80
C ARG A 68 2.27 2.36 20.91
N GLY A 69 1.19 1.60 20.65
CA GLY A 69 0.10 1.37 21.60
C GLY A 69 -0.43 -0.06 21.50
N ILE A 70 -1.39 -0.37 22.37
CA ILE A 70 -2.15 -1.61 22.34
C ILE A 70 -3.49 -1.31 21.68
N ILE A 71 -3.84 -2.09 20.66
CA ILE A 71 -4.97 -1.85 19.77
C ILE A 71 -5.90 -3.05 19.82
N SER A 72 -7.18 -2.82 20.07
CA SER A 72 -8.23 -3.84 19.99
C SER A 72 -8.56 -4.13 18.52
N VAL A 73 -8.52 -5.40 18.11
CA VAL A 73 -8.91 -5.83 16.76
C VAL A 73 -10.40 -5.53 16.50
N PRO A 74 -11.34 -5.83 17.42
CA PRO A 74 -12.75 -5.47 17.25
C PRO A 74 -12.97 -3.96 17.04
N GLU A 75 -12.28 -3.11 17.81
CA GLU A 75 -12.40 -1.65 17.67
C GLU A 75 -11.91 -1.17 16.30
N LEU A 76 -10.76 -1.68 15.85
CA LEU A 76 -10.22 -1.35 14.55
C LEU A 76 -11.18 -1.75 13.41
N PHE A 77 -11.83 -2.93 13.54
CA PHE A 77 -12.79 -3.42 12.55
C PHE A 77 -14.07 -2.59 12.52
N ALA A 78 -14.58 -2.19 13.68
CA ALA A 78 -15.76 -1.31 13.78
C ALA A 78 -15.51 0.05 13.08
N LEU A 79 -14.30 0.59 13.19
CA LEU A 79 -13.92 1.80 12.47
C LEU A 79 -13.81 1.59 10.96
N ALA A 80 -13.28 0.45 10.50
CA ALA A 80 -13.25 0.10 9.09
C ALA A 80 -14.66 -0.02 8.49
N GLU A 81 -15.61 -0.67 9.19
CA GLU A 81 -17.02 -0.73 8.78
C GLU A 81 -17.66 0.66 8.68
N LYS A 82 -17.44 1.50 9.69
CA LYS A 82 -17.95 2.87 9.69
C LYS A 82 -17.39 3.68 8.52
N TYR A 83 -16.09 3.52 8.24
CA TYR A 83 -15.45 4.18 7.10
C TYR A 83 -16.03 3.67 5.77
N PHE A 84 -16.13 2.35 5.61
CA PHE A 84 -16.72 1.74 4.40
C PHE A 84 -18.11 2.28 4.11
N ARG A 85 -19.02 2.28 5.11
CA ARG A 85 -20.37 2.80 4.94
C ARG A 85 -20.39 4.26 4.45
N LYS A 86 -19.46 5.07 4.94
CA LYS A 86 -19.33 6.47 4.50
C LYS A 86 -18.78 6.55 3.07
N ALA A 87 -17.71 5.79 2.77
CA ALA A 87 -17.02 5.84 1.49
C ALA A 87 -17.84 5.23 0.33
N ASN A 88 -18.70 4.23 0.63
CA ASN A 88 -19.58 3.57 -0.35
C ASN A 88 -20.86 4.34 -0.63
N LYS A 89 -21.20 5.37 0.18
CA LYS A 89 -22.44 6.13 0.02
C LYS A 89 -22.46 6.87 -1.31
N GLY A 90 -23.49 6.61 -2.12
CA GLY A 90 -23.73 7.31 -3.40
C GLY A 90 -22.87 6.84 -4.57
N LYS A 91 -22.14 5.73 -4.44
CA LYS A 91 -21.29 5.21 -5.53
C LYS A 91 -22.07 4.48 -6.65
N GLY A 92 -23.37 4.24 -6.48
CA GLY A 92 -24.21 3.61 -7.52
C GLY A 92 -23.93 2.13 -7.79
N VAL A 93 -23.12 1.49 -6.94
CA VAL A 93 -22.76 0.05 -6.99
C VAL A 93 -23.17 -0.64 -5.72
N ALA A 94 -23.62 -1.89 -5.84
CA ALA A 94 -24.04 -2.72 -4.70
C ALA A 94 -22.83 -3.48 -4.14
N VAL A 95 -22.10 -2.87 -3.21
CA VAL A 95 -20.97 -3.51 -2.53
C VAL A 95 -21.33 -3.81 -1.09
N SER A 96 -21.25 -5.08 -0.70
CA SER A 96 -21.35 -5.51 0.69
C SER A 96 -19.96 -5.58 1.35
N PHE A 97 -19.92 -5.26 2.63
CA PHE A 97 -18.71 -5.36 3.45
C PHE A 97 -19.01 -6.15 4.70
N SER A 98 -18.32 -7.26 4.87
CA SER A 98 -18.46 -8.11 6.06
C SER A 98 -17.16 -8.17 6.85
N THR A 99 -17.28 -8.26 8.18
CA THR A 99 -16.13 -8.35 9.07
C THR A 99 -16.18 -9.59 9.95
N ARG A 100 -15.02 -10.21 10.17
CA ARG A 100 -14.80 -11.28 11.14
C ARG A 100 -13.66 -10.90 12.07
N ALA A 101 -13.98 -10.08 13.08
CA ALA A 101 -13.04 -9.73 14.14
C ALA A 101 -12.86 -10.92 15.11
N ILE A 102 -11.70 -10.96 15.76
CA ILE A 102 -11.39 -11.85 16.88
C ILE A 102 -11.13 -10.99 18.12
N ASP A 103 -11.45 -11.52 19.31
CA ASP A 103 -11.22 -10.80 20.58
C ASP A 103 -9.74 -10.87 20.97
N GLU A 104 -8.93 -10.14 20.24
CA GLU A 104 -7.48 -10.08 20.38
C GLU A 104 -6.99 -8.64 20.33
N ARG A 105 -5.75 -8.44 20.77
CA ARG A 105 -5.07 -7.14 20.74
C ARG A 105 -3.74 -7.25 20.03
N VAL A 106 -3.37 -6.17 19.34
CA VAL A 106 -2.08 -6.04 18.65
C VAL A 106 -1.27 -4.88 19.22
N VAL A 107 0.03 -4.91 18.98
CA VAL A 107 0.95 -3.81 19.31
C VAL A 107 1.30 -3.07 18.02
N GLY A 108 0.97 -1.78 17.95
CA GLY A 108 1.20 -0.98 16.75
C GLY A 108 0.81 0.48 16.93
N ASP A 109 0.74 1.19 15.83
CA ASP A 109 0.22 2.55 15.76
C ASP A 109 -1.23 2.52 15.25
N PHE A 110 -2.14 2.93 16.12
CA PHE A 110 -3.59 2.90 15.85
C PHE A 110 -3.99 3.75 14.64
N ILE A 111 -3.40 4.94 14.51
CA ILE A 111 -3.72 5.86 13.42
C ILE A 111 -3.25 5.29 12.09
N GLN A 112 -2.03 4.75 12.06
CA GLN A 112 -1.47 4.14 10.87
C GLN A 112 -2.24 2.87 10.45
N LEU A 113 -2.62 1.98 11.39
CA LEU A 113 -3.40 0.79 11.06
C LEU A 113 -4.80 1.12 10.56
N ARG A 114 -5.46 2.12 11.19
CA ARG A 114 -6.73 2.63 10.69
C ARG A 114 -6.58 3.15 9.26
N PHE A 115 -5.56 3.97 9.02
CA PHE A 115 -5.29 4.53 7.69
C PHE A 115 -4.96 3.45 6.64
N LEU A 116 -4.26 2.37 7.04
CA LEU A 116 -4.02 1.21 6.17
C LEU A 116 -5.35 0.59 5.71
N LEU A 117 -6.28 0.34 6.64
CA LEU A 117 -7.59 -0.22 6.29
C LEU A 117 -8.42 0.74 5.42
N GLU A 118 -8.38 2.04 5.71
CA GLU A 118 -9.02 3.07 4.88
C GLU A 118 -8.47 3.07 3.45
N ASN A 119 -7.15 2.97 3.26
CA ASN A 119 -6.53 2.86 1.93
C ASN A 119 -6.94 1.59 1.17
N LEU A 120 -7.03 0.44 1.85
CA LEU A 120 -7.51 -0.80 1.21
C LEU A 120 -8.98 -0.67 0.78
N ILE A 121 -9.81 -0.04 1.58
CA ILE A 121 -11.22 0.22 1.26
C ILE A 121 -11.34 1.19 0.08
N ASP A 122 -10.58 2.28 0.09
CA ASP A 122 -10.61 3.28 -0.98
C ASP A 122 -10.17 2.69 -2.31
N GLU A 123 -9.12 1.88 -2.32
CA GLU A 123 -8.66 1.18 -3.51
C GLU A 123 -9.73 0.19 -4.02
N ALA A 124 -10.30 -0.60 -3.13
CA ALA A 124 -11.36 -1.50 -3.49
C ALA A 124 -12.56 -0.75 -4.09
N LEU A 125 -13.01 0.32 -3.46
CA LEU A 125 -14.13 1.14 -3.92
C LEU A 125 -13.80 2.06 -5.12
N SER A 126 -12.56 2.14 -5.56
CA SER A 126 -12.17 2.89 -6.76
C SER A 126 -12.70 2.25 -8.05
N VAL A 127 -12.99 0.94 -8.00
CA VAL A 127 -13.53 0.20 -9.14
C VAL A 127 -15.05 0.02 -8.96
N PRO A 128 -15.86 0.47 -9.93
CA PRO A 128 -17.32 0.43 -9.84
C PRO A 128 -17.85 -0.97 -10.19
N LEU A 129 -17.62 -1.95 -9.34
CA LEU A 129 -18.11 -3.33 -9.46
C LEU A 129 -18.97 -3.69 -8.25
N ASP A 130 -20.07 -4.37 -8.52
CA ASP A 130 -20.92 -4.98 -7.49
C ASP A 130 -20.23 -6.20 -6.86
N GLY A 131 -20.63 -6.56 -5.65
CA GLY A 131 -20.22 -7.79 -4.97
C GLY A 131 -19.73 -7.58 -3.56
N GLU A 132 -18.77 -8.39 -3.11
CA GLU A 132 -18.45 -8.53 -1.71
C GLU A 132 -16.98 -8.22 -1.40
N ILE A 133 -16.77 -7.57 -0.25
CA ILE A 133 -15.46 -7.36 0.36
C ILE A 133 -15.52 -7.92 1.79
N HIS A 134 -14.49 -8.64 2.18
CA HIS A 134 -14.40 -9.25 3.51
C HIS A 134 -13.14 -8.75 4.24
N LEU A 135 -13.28 -8.46 5.53
CA LEU A 135 -12.17 -8.17 6.43
C LEU A 135 -12.20 -9.19 7.58
N ALA A 136 -11.16 -10.00 7.69
CA ALA A 136 -11.04 -10.99 8.74
C ALA A 136 -9.71 -10.86 9.50
N ALA A 137 -9.65 -11.43 10.69
CA ALA A 137 -8.43 -11.58 11.45
C ALA A 137 -8.32 -13.00 12.00
N ALA A 138 -7.09 -13.50 12.10
CA ALA A 138 -6.78 -14.81 12.66
C ALA A 138 -5.47 -14.75 13.46
N VAL A 139 -5.35 -15.61 14.47
CA VAL A 139 -4.10 -15.79 15.21
C VAL A 139 -3.11 -16.56 14.33
N ASP A 140 -1.91 -16.01 14.17
CA ASP A 140 -0.81 -16.59 13.43
C ASP A 140 0.45 -16.56 14.34
N GLY A 141 0.52 -17.54 15.24
CA GLY A 141 1.58 -17.63 16.23
C GLY A 141 1.63 -16.41 17.16
N GLU A 142 2.70 -15.64 17.06
CA GLU A 142 2.90 -14.42 17.85
C GLU A 142 2.37 -13.14 17.15
N TYR A 143 1.69 -13.32 16.03
CA TYR A 143 1.09 -12.25 15.23
C TYR A 143 -0.41 -12.44 15.12
N ILE A 144 -1.10 -11.38 14.76
CA ILE A 144 -2.43 -11.43 14.20
C ILE A 144 -2.30 -11.17 12.69
N ARG A 145 -2.84 -12.09 11.90
CA ARG A 145 -2.94 -11.99 10.45
C ARG A 145 -4.28 -11.36 10.11
N PHE A 146 -4.24 -10.22 9.45
CA PHE A 146 -5.40 -9.53 8.90
C PHE A 146 -5.54 -9.93 7.43
N LEU A 147 -6.78 -10.16 6.98
CA LEU A 147 -7.10 -10.57 5.62
C LEU A 147 -8.17 -9.64 5.06
N PHE A 148 -7.83 -8.89 4.04
CA PHE A 148 -8.75 -8.05 3.30
C PHE A 148 -8.97 -8.67 1.93
N THR A 149 -10.17 -9.22 1.69
CA THR A 149 -10.50 -9.97 0.47
C THR A 149 -11.49 -9.18 -0.38
N ASP A 150 -11.13 -8.90 -1.62
CA ASP A 150 -12.01 -8.35 -2.64
C ASP A 150 -12.44 -9.47 -3.59
N MET A 151 -13.69 -9.93 -3.48
CA MET A 151 -14.25 -11.01 -4.27
C MET A 151 -14.67 -10.58 -5.69
N ARG A 152 -14.65 -9.29 -5.98
CA ARG A 152 -15.16 -8.70 -7.21
C ARG A 152 -14.17 -8.72 -8.37
N ARG A 153 -12.88 -8.84 -8.06
CA ARG A 153 -11.77 -8.70 -9.03
C ARG A 153 -10.82 -9.87 -8.95
N THR A 154 -10.60 -10.51 -10.06
CA THR A 154 -9.54 -11.53 -10.19
C THR A 154 -8.26 -10.86 -10.67
N LYS A 155 -7.12 -11.24 -10.08
CA LYS A 155 -5.78 -10.80 -10.45
C LYS A 155 -4.89 -12.01 -10.71
N THR A 156 -4.03 -11.89 -11.70
CA THR A 156 -2.99 -12.91 -11.95
C THR A 156 -1.94 -12.89 -10.84
N ARG A 157 -1.17 -13.96 -10.72
CA ARG A 157 -0.08 -14.04 -9.74
C ARG A 157 0.98 -12.95 -9.97
N GLU A 158 1.24 -12.61 -11.23
CA GLU A 158 2.16 -11.53 -11.59
C GLU A 158 1.63 -10.17 -11.14
N GLU A 159 0.36 -9.86 -11.38
CA GLU A 159 -0.27 -8.63 -10.90
C GLU A 159 -0.25 -8.53 -9.37
N LEU A 160 -0.49 -9.64 -8.66
CA LEU A 160 -0.44 -9.67 -7.20
C LEU A 160 0.98 -9.47 -6.66
N ASN A 161 1.99 -10.07 -7.29
CA ASN A 161 3.40 -9.87 -6.94
C ASN A 161 3.84 -8.42 -7.12
N GLN A 162 3.26 -7.72 -8.11
CA GLN A 162 3.57 -6.32 -8.42
C GLN A 162 2.69 -5.31 -7.67
N LEU A 163 1.70 -5.77 -6.92
CA LEU A 163 0.70 -4.91 -6.29
C LEU A 163 1.30 -3.83 -5.37
N PHE A 164 2.37 -4.18 -4.67
CA PHE A 164 3.07 -3.31 -3.72
C PHE A 164 4.32 -2.65 -4.31
N TYR A 165 4.43 -2.63 -5.64
CA TYR A 165 5.46 -1.90 -6.35
C TYR A 165 4.84 -0.73 -7.11
N PRO A 166 5.56 0.39 -7.27
CA PRO A 166 5.06 1.50 -8.05
C PRO A 166 4.75 1.07 -9.48
N ASN A 167 3.56 1.40 -9.92
CA ASN A 167 3.13 1.22 -11.29
C ASN A 167 2.59 2.55 -11.81
N LEU A 168 3.33 3.16 -12.74
CA LEU A 168 3.02 4.48 -13.28
C LEU A 168 1.70 4.52 -14.03
N GLU A 169 1.31 3.41 -14.68
CA GLU A 169 0.04 3.32 -15.39
C GLU A 169 -1.17 3.40 -14.44
N ARG A 170 -0.98 3.02 -13.18
CA ARG A 170 -2.01 3.11 -12.13
C ARG A 170 -2.00 4.45 -11.40
N MET A 171 -0.85 5.18 -11.46
CA MET A 171 -0.67 6.45 -10.77
C MET A 171 -1.22 7.57 -11.64
N THR A 172 -2.53 7.81 -11.56
CA THR A 172 -3.18 8.91 -12.28
C THR A 172 -3.45 10.08 -11.33
N ALA A 173 -3.11 11.27 -11.78
CA ALA A 173 -3.55 12.50 -11.13
C ALA A 173 -5.04 12.72 -11.48
N THR A 174 -5.91 12.67 -10.48
CA THR A 174 -7.35 12.91 -10.66
C THR A 174 -7.83 14.10 -9.82
N GLY A 175 -8.56 15.00 -10.47
CA GLY A 175 -9.31 16.09 -9.84
C GLY A 175 -8.54 17.39 -9.65
N GLU A 176 -9.28 18.44 -9.28
CA GLU A 176 -8.80 19.82 -9.09
C GLU A 176 -7.73 19.97 -7.99
N LYS A 177 -7.55 18.95 -7.15
CA LYS A 177 -6.58 18.95 -6.04
C LYS A 177 -5.34 18.11 -6.30
N GLY A 178 -5.17 17.51 -7.49
CA GLY A 178 -4.00 16.69 -7.81
C GLY A 178 -3.82 15.47 -6.90
N GLU A 179 -4.91 14.89 -6.38
CA GLU A 179 -4.85 13.67 -5.57
C GLU A 179 -4.39 12.50 -6.44
N LEU A 180 -3.27 11.89 -6.06
CA LEU A 180 -2.75 10.70 -6.72
C LEU A 180 -3.56 9.47 -6.30
N ARG A 181 -4.13 8.78 -7.28
CA ARG A 181 -4.71 7.44 -7.12
C ARG A 181 -3.71 6.38 -7.55
N GLY A 182 -3.87 5.18 -7.03
CA GLY A 182 -3.00 4.04 -7.33
C GLY A 182 -1.77 3.93 -6.42
N THR A 183 -1.73 4.72 -5.34
CA THR A 183 -0.66 4.68 -4.34
C THR A 183 -1.06 3.95 -3.06
N GLU A 184 -2.30 3.52 -2.95
CA GLU A 184 -2.90 2.97 -1.73
C GLU A 184 -2.12 1.77 -1.20
N TYR A 185 -1.74 0.83 -2.08
CA TYR A 185 -0.94 -0.34 -1.70
C TYR A 185 0.49 0.00 -1.27
N LEU A 186 1.08 1.05 -1.85
CA LEU A 186 2.41 1.52 -1.47
C LEU A 186 2.39 2.12 -0.07
N VAL A 187 1.35 2.91 0.23
CA VAL A 187 1.11 3.45 1.58
C VAL A 187 0.93 2.31 2.58
N CYS A 188 0.12 1.29 2.25
CA CYS A 188 -0.05 0.10 3.08
C CYS A 188 1.28 -0.60 3.36
N LYS A 189 2.11 -0.79 2.34
CA LYS A 189 3.44 -1.39 2.48
C LYS A 189 4.35 -0.58 3.41
N GLN A 190 4.33 0.75 3.29
CA GLN A 190 5.14 1.62 4.16
C GLN A 190 4.66 1.53 5.61
N ILE A 191 3.37 1.55 5.86
CA ILE A 191 2.80 1.39 7.21
C ILE A 191 3.25 0.08 7.85
N ILE A 192 3.22 -1.03 7.11
CA ILE A 192 3.66 -2.33 7.64
C ILE A 192 5.17 -2.36 7.90
N ARG A 193 5.97 -1.69 7.08
CA ARG A 193 7.41 -1.52 7.34
C ARG A 193 7.68 -0.73 8.63
N ASP A 194 6.93 0.34 8.86
CA ASP A 194 7.04 1.12 10.09
C ASP A 194 6.67 0.27 11.31
N HIS A 195 5.64 -0.57 11.20
CA HIS A 195 5.28 -1.53 12.24
C HIS A 195 6.38 -2.58 12.46
N ASP A 196 7.00 -3.10 11.40
CA ASP A 196 8.14 -4.03 11.51
C ASP A 196 9.33 -3.40 12.23
N GLU A 197 9.56 -2.11 12.02
CA GLU A 197 10.67 -1.40 12.63
C GLU A 197 10.37 -0.96 14.07
N PHE A 198 9.16 -0.43 14.34
CA PHE A 198 8.88 0.31 15.57
C PHE A 198 7.89 -0.37 16.54
N ALA A 199 7.14 -1.41 16.12
CA ALA A 199 6.21 -2.09 17.02
C ALA A 199 6.90 -2.93 18.12
N GLY A 200 8.22 -3.06 18.05
CA GLY A 200 9.04 -3.77 19.05
C GLY A 200 9.22 -5.26 18.77
N LYS A 201 8.75 -5.76 17.64
CA LYS A 201 8.96 -7.13 17.17
C LYS A 201 9.02 -7.15 15.65
N ARG A 202 10.11 -7.73 15.11
CA ARG A 202 10.29 -7.94 13.67
C ARG A 202 9.44 -9.11 13.16
N GLY A 203 8.97 -9.04 11.92
CA GLY A 203 8.18 -10.07 11.24
C GLY A 203 6.83 -9.57 10.73
N CYS A 204 6.55 -8.26 10.79
CA CYS A 204 5.41 -7.69 10.11
C CYS A 204 5.60 -7.78 8.59
N ARG A 205 4.58 -8.25 7.89
CA ARG A 205 4.59 -8.45 6.43
C ARG A 205 3.27 -8.04 5.83
N ILE A 206 3.30 -7.64 4.56
CA ILE A 206 2.12 -7.45 3.73
C ILE A 206 2.36 -8.13 2.38
N ASN A 207 1.38 -8.90 1.93
CA ASN A 207 1.39 -9.59 0.65
C ASN A 207 -0.03 -9.72 0.11
N ALA A 208 -0.16 -10.22 -1.13
CA ALA A 208 -1.43 -10.55 -1.73
C ALA A 208 -1.38 -11.94 -2.36
N GLU A 209 -2.53 -12.63 -2.35
CA GLU A 209 -2.69 -13.97 -2.91
C GLU A 209 -4.07 -14.11 -3.55
N PRO A 210 -4.26 -15.02 -4.53
CA PRO A 210 -5.58 -15.35 -5.04
C PRO A 210 -6.46 -15.88 -3.90
N ALA A 211 -7.73 -15.48 -3.87
CA ALA A 211 -8.67 -16.05 -2.91
C ALA A 211 -9.24 -17.38 -3.44
N GLU A 212 -9.53 -18.35 -2.57
CA GLU A 212 -9.99 -19.68 -2.92
C GLU A 212 -11.30 -19.69 -3.74
N ASN A 213 -12.20 -18.76 -3.45
CA ASN A 213 -13.52 -18.67 -4.08
C ASN A 213 -13.61 -17.57 -5.15
N GLY A 214 -12.50 -17.18 -5.73
CA GLY A 214 -12.39 -16.06 -6.65
C GLY A 214 -12.00 -14.76 -5.95
N GLY A 215 -11.58 -13.74 -6.72
CA GLY A 215 -11.05 -12.52 -6.17
C GLY A 215 -9.59 -12.65 -5.70
N PHE A 216 -9.18 -11.77 -4.81
CA PHE A 216 -7.85 -11.82 -4.20
C PHE A 216 -7.87 -11.29 -2.76
N THR A 217 -6.91 -11.72 -1.98
CA THR A 217 -6.74 -11.32 -0.59
C THR A 217 -5.43 -10.56 -0.42
N VAL A 218 -5.51 -9.35 0.14
CA VAL A 218 -4.35 -8.67 0.74
C VAL A 218 -4.29 -9.08 2.20
N TYR A 219 -3.15 -9.58 2.64
CA TYR A 219 -2.97 -9.94 4.04
C TYR A 219 -1.74 -9.27 4.64
N PHE A 220 -1.82 -8.95 5.93
CA PHE A 220 -0.70 -8.39 6.69
C PHE A 220 -0.69 -8.91 8.13
N THR A 221 0.49 -8.87 8.74
CA THR A 221 0.71 -9.38 10.10
C THR A 221 1.17 -8.27 11.03
N ILE A 222 0.58 -8.21 12.23
CA ILE A 222 0.93 -7.26 13.30
C ILE A 222 1.20 -8.06 14.58
N PRO A 223 2.20 -7.67 15.42
CA PRO A 223 2.51 -8.38 16.64
C PRO A 223 1.30 -8.48 17.57
N ARG A 224 1.00 -9.70 18.00
CA ARG A 224 -0.05 -9.97 18.99
C ARG A 224 0.40 -9.49 20.37
N ARG A 225 -0.50 -8.87 21.12
CA ARG A 225 -0.31 -8.61 22.54
C ARG A 225 -0.72 -9.86 23.31
N LYS A 226 0.24 -10.50 23.96
CA LYS A 226 -0.03 -11.51 25.01
C LYS A 226 -0.49 -10.87 26.29
#